data_a6da848cab029542918b76048e59d892
#
_entry.id   a6da848cab029542918b76048e59d892
#
_cell.length_a   1.000
_cell.length_b   1.000
_cell.length_c   1.000
_cell.angle_alpha   90.00
_cell.angle_beta   90.00
_cell.angle_gamma   90.00
#
_symmetry.space_group_name_H-M   'P 1'
#
loop_
_entity.id
_entity.type
_entity.pdbx_description
1 polymer ?
#
loop_
_entity_poly.entity_id
_entity_poly.type
_entity_poly.pdbx_seq_one_letter_code
_entity_poly.pdbx_strand_id
1 'polypeptide(L)' 'MKSRVSRKPIDPTKALESVMDEDAGGIVLFVGTIRNQTKGKEVKGLEYEVYRPMAELQIARLEEEIRKRWPVKSIRLIH' A
#
# COMPACT_ATOMS: atom_id res chain seq x y z
N MET A 1 4.45 -5.93 -10.69
CA MET A 1 4.14 -5.97 -9.24
C MET A 1 2.64 -5.92 -9.05
N LYS A 2 2.12 -6.69 -8.13
CA LYS A 2 0.69 -6.70 -7.80
C LYS A 2 0.45 -6.04 -6.44
N SER A 3 -0.76 -5.54 -6.23
CA SER A 3 -1.19 -5.15 -4.89
C SER A 3 -1.14 -6.37 -3.97
N ARG A 4 -0.60 -6.22 -2.77
CA ARG A 4 -0.36 -7.37 -1.89
C ARG A 4 -0.06 -6.97 -0.46
N VAL A 5 -0.10 -7.98 0.41
CA VAL A 5 0.48 -7.91 1.75
C VAL A 5 1.93 -8.37 1.65
N SER A 6 2.86 -7.58 2.16
CA SER A 6 4.29 -7.89 2.11
C SER A 6 4.81 -8.27 3.49
N ARG A 7 5.68 -9.27 3.55
CA ARG A 7 6.45 -9.62 4.76
C ARG A 7 7.81 -8.95 4.79
N LYS A 8 8.23 -8.39 3.67
CA LYS A 8 9.51 -7.69 3.54
C LYS A 8 9.28 -6.19 3.64
N PRO A 9 10.31 -5.41 3.99
CA PRO A 9 10.20 -3.96 3.93
C PRO A 9 9.71 -3.51 2.55
N ILE A 10 8.82 -2.54 2.55
CA ILE A 10 8.26 -1.99 1.33
C ILE A 10 9.19 -0.93 0.80
N ASP A 11 9.55 -1.02 -0.49
CA ASP A 11 10.33 -0.01 -1.18
C ASP A 11 9.40 0.92 -1.95
N PRO A 12 9.21 2.18 -1.50
CA PRO A 12 8.32 3.11 -2.17
C PRO A 12 8.72 3.41 -3.61
N THR A 13 10.00 3.40 -3.91
CA THR A 13 10.50 3.66 -5.26
C THR A 13 10.04 2.57 -6.23
N LYS A 14 10.14 1.31 -5.81
CA LYS A 14 9.66 0.20 -6.64
C LYS A 14 8.14 0.23 -6.82
N ALA A 15 7.41 0.59 -5.78
CA ALA A 15 5.96 0.76 -5.89
C ALA A 15 5.61 1.85 -6.89
N LEU A 16 6.30 2.98 -6.82
CA LEU A 16 6.10 4.10 -7.74
C LEU A 16 6.39 3.68 -9.18
N GLU A 17 7.51 3.03 -9.42
CA GLU A 17 7.88 2.56 -10.76
C GLU A 17 6.86 1.57 -11.33
N SER A 18 6.25 0.76 -10.47
CA SER A 18 5.31 -0.27 -10.90
C SER A 18 3.99 0.29 -11.43
N VAL A 19 3.67 1.55 -11.17
CA VAL A 19 2.43 2.19 -11.65
C VAL A 19 2.68 3.21 -12.74
N MET A 20 3.91 3.40 -13.20
CA MET A 20 4.21 4.32 -14.27
C MET A 20 3.52 3.87 -15.56
N ASP A 21 2.89 4.82 -16.24
CA ASP A 21 2.15 4.57 -17.47
C ASP A 21 2.25 5.81 -18.35
N GLU A 22 2.60 5.62 -19.61
CA GLU A 22 2.77 6.71 -20.57
C GLU A 22 1.50 7.51 -20.79
N ASP A 23 0.35 6.87 -20.60
CA ASP A 23 -0.96 7.49 -20.78
C ASP A 23 -1.48 8.18 -19.53
N ALA A 24 -0.75 8.09 -18.42
CA ALA A 24 -1.13 8.73 -17.16
C ALA A 24 -0.48 10.11 -17.05
N GLY A 25 -1.27 11.12 -16.72
CA GLY A 25 -0.80 12.50 -16.56
C GLY A 25 -0.19 12.81 -15.21
N GLY A 26 -0.33 11.91 -14.25
CA GLY A 26 0.22 12.12 -12.91
C GLY A 26 0.18 10.86 -12.07
N ILE A 27 0.97 10.87 -11.01
CA ILE A 27 1.07 9.76 -10.06
C ILE A 27 0.95 10.35 -8.66
N VAL A 28 0.17 9.67 -7.81
CA VAL A 28 0.08 10.00 -6.40
C VAL A 28 0.66 8.85 -5.59
N LEU A 29 1.57 9.18 -4.68
CA LEU A 29 2.17 8.21 -3.77
C LEU A 29 1.79 8.58 -2.33
N PHE A 30 1.26 7.63 -1.60
CA PHE A 30 1.02 7.75 -0.17
C PHE A 30 1.80 6.68 0.57
N VAL A 31 2.57 7.08 1.58
CA VAL A 31 3.35 6.16 2.42
C VAL A 31 2.95 6.35 3.87
N GLY A 32 2.45 5.29 4.47
CA GLY A 32 2.23 5.24 5.92
C GLY A 32 3.44 4.64 6.61
N THR A 33 3.82 5.22 7.73
CA THR A 33 4.96 4.74 8.51
C THR A 33 4.54 4.41 9.94
N ILE A 34 5.32 3.54 10.57
CA ILE A 34 5.12 3.20 11.98
C ILE A 34 5.84 4.24 12.84
N ARG A 35 5.13 4.80 13.81
CA ARG A 35 5.73 5.75 14.74
C ARG A 35 6.59 5.03 15.76
N ASN A 36 7.78 5.57 16.03
CA ASN A 36 8.64 5.06 17.10
C ASN A 36 8.10 5.37 18.48
N GLN A 37 7.28 6.40 18.62
CA GLN A 37 6.69 6.79 19.89
C GLN A 37 5.19 6.99 19.73
N THR A 38 4.44 6.38 20.64
CA THR A 38 3.00 6.59 20.74
C THR A 38 2.68 6.90 22.19
N LYS A 39 2.07 8.06 22.48
CA LYS A 39 1.73 8.49 23.84
C LYS A 39 2.93 8.54 24.79
N GLY A 40 4.10 8.96 24.31
CA GLY A 40 5.31 9.06 25.13
C GLY A 40 6.03 7.72 25.38
N LYS A 41 5.57 6.65 24.78
CA LYS A 41 6.23 5.34 24.88
C LYS A 41 6.96 5.02 23.60
N GLU A 42 8.20 4.57 23.75
CA GLU A 42 9.00 4.09 22.62
C GLU A 42 8.50 2.74 22.16
N VAL A 43 8.24 2.63 20.86
CA VAL A 43 7.86 1.37 20.23
C VAL A 43 9.13 0.76 19.62
N LYS A 44 9.68 -0.25 20.28
CA LYS A 44 10.92 -0.92 19.83
C LYS A 44 10.69 -2.01 18.82
N GLY A 45 9.49 -2.45 18.65
CA GLY A 45 9.10 -3.45 17.69
C GLY A 45 7.60 -3.56 17.68
N LEU A 46 7.04 -3.75 16.53
CA LEU A 46 5.62 -3.98 16.38
C LEU A 46 5.43 -5.40 15.85
N GLU A 47 4.91 -6.28 16.68
CA GLU A 47 4.43 -7.55 16.19
C GLU A 47 3.07 -7.29 15.54
N TYR A 48 3.04 -7.42 14.24
CA TYR A 48 1.84 -7.25 13.46
C TYR A 48 1.30 -8.59 13.06
N GLU A 49 0.22 -9.02 13.70
CA GLU A 49 -0.50 -10.19 13.22
C GLU A 49 -1.50 -9.74 12.17
N VAL A 50 -1.26 -10.14 10.94
CA VAL A 50 -2.18 -9.90 9.83
C VAL A 50 -2.77 -11.23 9.41
N TYR A 51 -4.10 -11.33 9.46
CA TYR A 51 -4.77 -12.45 8.82
C TYR A 51 -4.75 -12.22 7.32
N ARG A 52 -3.77 -12.81 6.69
CA ARG A 52 -3.40 -12.55 5.30
C ARG A 52 -4.53 -12.69 4.28
N PRO A 53 -5.36 -13.75 4.31
CA PRO A 53 -6.46 -13.87 3.36
C PRO A 53 -7.46 -12.71 3.43
N MET A 54 -7.77 -12.25 4.64
CA MET A 54 -8.68 -11.12 4.82
C MET A 54 -8.05 -9.81 4.36
N ALA A 55 -6.77 -9.59 4.68
CA ALA A 55 -6.05 -8.39 4.25
C ALA A 55 -5.96 -8.31 2.73
N GLU A 56 -5.66 -9.41 2.07
CA GLU A 56 -5.60 -9.47 0.61
C GLU A 56 -6.97 -9.21 -0.02
N LEU A 57 -8.04 -9.72 0.58
CA LEU A 57 -9.40 -9.48 0.11
C LEU A 57 -9.77 -8.01 0.23
N GLN A 58 -9.41 -7.36 1.34
CA GLN A 58 -9.66 -5.94 1.54
C GLN A 58 -8.89 -5.08 0.54
N ILE A 59 -7.64 -5.42 0.26
CA ILE A 59 -6.85 -4.74 -0.76
C ILE A 59 -7.52 -4.85 -2.13
N ALA A 60 -7.98 -6.04 -2.50
CA ALA A 60 -8.67 -6.25 -3.77
C ALA A 60 -9.96 -5.44 -3.87
N ARG A 61 -10.72 -5.36 -2.77
CA ARG A 61 -11.95 -4.55 -2.72
C ARG A 61 -11.67 -3.06 -2.84
N LEU A 62 -10.61 -2.58 -2.20
CA LEU A 62 -10.21 -1.17 -2.31
C LEU A 62 -9.80 -0.82 -3.74
N GLU A 63 -9.01 -1.67 -4.39
CA GLU A 63 -8.65 -1.48 -5.80
C GLU A 63 -9.89 -1.39 -6.68
N GLU A 64 -10.80 -2.32 -6.52
CA GLU A 64 -12.04 -2.35 -7.29
C GLU A 64 -12.86 -1.09 -7.09
N GLU A 65 -13.01 -0.63 -5.84
CA GLU A 65 -13.75 0.58 -5.54
C GLU A 65 -13.10 1.83 -6.13
N ILE A 66 -11.78 1.93 -6.07
CA ILE A 66 -11.06 3.05 -6.67
C ILE A 66 -11.27 3.08 -8.19
N ARG A 67 -11.22 1.94 -8.84
CA ARG A 67 -11.42 1.85 -10.29
C ARG A 67 -12.85 2.22 -10.71
N LYS A 68 -13.82 1.99 -9.84
CA LYS A 68 -15.21 2.39 -10.08
C LYS A 68 -15.41 3.89 -9.97
N ARG A 69 -14.67 4.54 -9.05
CA ARG A 69 -14.85 5.97 -8.76
C ARG A 69 -14.03 6.88 -9.67
N TRP A 70 -12.86 6.43 -10.10
CA TRP A 70 -11.91 7.25 -10.84
C TRP A 70 -11.30 6.47 -12.01
N PRO A 71 -11.01 7.16 -13.14
CA PRO A 71 -10.41 6.51 -14.30
C PRO A 71 -8.90 6.34 -14.14
N VAL A 72 -8.47 5.54 -13.17
CA VAL A 72 -7.06 5.29 -12.91
C VAL A 72 -6.49 4.26 -13.88
N LYS A 73 -5.24 4.46 -14.30
CA LYS A 73 -4.54 3.54 -15.20
C LYS A 73 -3.92 2.37 -14.45
N SER A 74 -3.26 2.65 -13.35
CA SER A 74 -2.62 1.63 -12.53
C SER A 74 -2.76 1.94 -11.04
N ILE A 75 -2.89 0.89 -10.25
CA ILE A 75 -2.98 0.99 -8.79
C ILE A 75 -2.07 -0.07 -8.19
N ARG A 76 -1.37 0.28 -7.11
CA ARG A 76 -0.67 -0.68 -6.26
C ARG A 76 -0.92 -0.35 -4.81
N LEU A 77 -1.46 -1.30 -4.08
CA LEU A 77 -1.68 -1.22 -2.64
C LEU A 77 -0.83 -2.29 -1.98
N ILE A 78 0.12 -1.88 -1.16
CA ILE A 78 1.04 -2.78 -0.49
C ILE A 78 0.99 -2.51 1.02
N HIS A 79 0.75 -3.55 1.78
CA HIS A 79 0.66 -3.45 3.24
C HIS A 79 1.66 -4.37 3.92
#